data_000db8e03762b57cf0ba1f9dbde9b26d
#
_entry.id   000db8e03762b57cf0ba1f9dbde9b26d
#
_cell.length_a   1.000
_cell.length_b   1.000
_cell.length_c   1.000
_cell.angle_alpha   90.00
_cell.angle_beta   90.00
_cell.angle_gamma   90.00
#
_symmetry.space_group_name_H-M   'P 1'
#
loop_
_entity.id
_entity.type
_entity.pdbx_description
1 polymer ?
#
loop_
_entity_poly.entity_id
_entity_poly.type
_entity_poly.pdbx_seq_one_letter_code
_entity_poly.pdbx_strand_id
1 'polypeptide(L)'
;MLSESCEEDTRYGLHAITDVFPAKENCRKGISFLKAYAKLRLTGNFTDLDGLDYLKAIHHCKKNADIALSAGGDNYCYGNTDFYAYLNRKFHRKGIKTVLWGCSVEPEIVHQENVKNDLKQYELVAARESITYEAVHRIQKNTVLIPDPAFFMPAQKCILD
;
A
#
# COMPACT_ATOMS: atom_id res chain seq x y z
N MET A 1 7.07 7.60 -8.36
CA MET A 1 6.77 6.27 -7.78
C MET A 1 7.59 6.09 -6.50
N LEU A 2 7.01 5.52 -5.45
CA LEU A 2 7.78 5.09 -4.27
C LEU A 2 8.29 3.67 -4.51
N SER A 3 9.59 3.47 -4.30
CA SER A 3 10.29 2.21 -4.57
C SER A 3 10.93 1.65 -3.30
N GLU A 4 10.85 0.36 -3.09
CA GLU A 4 11.61 -0.34 -2.05
C GLU A 4 13.03 -0.70 -2.52
N SER A 5 13.26 -0.77 -3.84
CA SER A 5 14.55 -1.02 -4.47
C SER A 5 14.73 -0.13 -5.71
N CYS A 6 15.16 1.11 -5.51
CA CYS A 6 15.40 2.05 -6.62
C CYS A 6 16.41 1.52 -7.65
N GLU A 7 17.35 0.69 -7.22
CA GLU A 7 18.36 0.08 -8.12
C GLU A 7 17.68 -0.91 -9.09
N GLU A 8 16.82 -1.80 -8.59
CA GLU A 8 16.09 -2.74 -9.43
C GLU A 8 15.14 -2.02 -10.38
N ASP A 9 14.39 -1.05 -9.89
CA ASP A 9 13.46 -0.27 -10.71
C ASP A 9 14.18 0.50 -11.82
N THR A 10 15.39 1.00 -11.54
CA THR A 10 16.25 1.63 -12.54
C THR A 10 16.71 0.61 -13.59
N ARG A 11 17.04 -0.60 -13.17
CA ARG A 11 17.44 -1.71 -14.04
C ARG A 11 16.30 -2.14 -14.99
N TYR A 12 15.05 -2.08 -14.52
CA TYR A 12 13.86 -2.31 -15.33
C TYR A 12 13.44 -1.10 -16.18
N GLY A 13 14.19 -0.01 -16.14
CA GLY A 13 13.95 1.16 -16.97
C GLY A 13 12.78 2.05 -16.50
N LEU A 14 12.28 1.86 -15.27
CA LEU A 14 11.12 2.60 -14.77
C LEU A 14 11.39 4.10 -14.62
N HIS A 15 12.65 4.51 -14.43
CA HIS A 15 13.06 5.90 -14.43
C HIS A 15 12.77 6.65 -15.74
N ALA A 16 12.59 5.93 -16.88
CA ALA A 16 12.24 6.54 -18.16
C ALA A 16 10.76 6.97 -18.24
N ILE A 17 9.92 6.45 -17.37
CA ILE A 17 8.46 6.69 -17.38
C ILE A 17 7.94 7.36 -16.11
N THR A 18 8.71 7.37 -15.02
CA THR A 18 8.31 7.97 -13.75
C THR A 18 9.51 8.37 -12.90
N ASP A 19 9.33 9.39 -12.07
CA ASP A 19 10.30 9.71 -11.01
C ASP A 19 10.27 8.62 -9.94
N VAL A 20 11.42 8.02 -9.68
CA VAL A 20 11.59 6.97 -8.66
C VAL A 20 12.15 7.60 -7.38
N PHE A 21 11.45 7.41 -6.27
CA PHE A 21 11.83 7.91 -4.95
C PHE A 21 11.86 6.76 -3.95
N PRO A 22 12.88 6.67 -3.08
CA PRO A 22 12.98 5.58 -2.11
C PRO A 22 11.79 5.61 -1.13
N ALA A 23 11.11 4.47 -1.00
CA ALA A 23 10.01 4.33 -0.06
C ALA A 23 10.49 4.30 1.39
N LYS A 24 11.65 3.68 1.63
CA LYS A 24 12.24 3.50 2.96
C LYS A 24 13.53 4.28 3.09
N GLU A 25 13.63 5.04 4.17
CA GLU A 25 14.88 5.63 4.64
C GLU A 25 14.92 5.58 6.16
N ASN A 26 16.07 5.26 6.73
CA ASN A 26 16.23 5.17 8.17
C ASN A 26 15.94 6.53 8.85
N CYS A 27 14.73 6.65 9.42
CA CYS A 27 14.25 7.81 10.15
C CYS A 27 14.11 7.54 11.66
N ARG A 28 14.77 6.52 12.19
CA ARG A 28 14.66 6.06 13.59
C ARG A 28 15.44 6.99 14.54
N LYS A 29 15.00 8.26 14.66
CA LYS A 29 15.62 9.32 15.45
C LYS A 29 14.58 10.18 16.20
N GLY A 30 15.02 10.82 17.28
CA GLY A 30 14.27 11.86 17.98
C GLY A 30 13.01 11.37 18.68
N ILE A 31 12.10 12.30 19.00
CA ILE A 31 10.90 12.06 19.81
C ILE A 31 9.96 11.04 19.14
N SER A 32 9.86 11.04 17.82
CA SER A 32 9.00 10.09 17.09
C SER A 32 9.48 8.65 17.29
N PHE A 33 10.79 8.42 17.27
CA PHE A 33 11.37 7.12 17.57
C PHE A 33 11.09 6.69 19.01
N LEU A 34 11.30 7.59 19.98
CA LEU A 34 11.03 7.29 21.39
C LEU A 34 9.56 6.90 21.63
N LYS A 35 8.62 7.62 21.01
CA LYS A 35 7.18 7.31 21.08
C LYS A 35 6.85 5.95 20.45
N ALA A 36 7.38 5.68 19.26
CA ALA A 36 7.16 4.40 18.56
C ALA A 36 7.78 3.24 19.34
N TYR A 37 8.97 3.42 19.90
CA TYR A 37 9.63 2.42 20.73
C TYR A 37 8.88 2.16 22.05
N ALA A 38 8.41 3.20 22.73
CA ALA A 38 7.59 3.04 23.94
C ALA A 38 6.30 2.27 23.63
N LYS A 39 5.64 2.57 22.51
CA LYS A 39 4.44 1.84 22.06
C LYS A 39 4.76 0.37 21.77
N LEU A 40 5.86 0.09 21.07
CA LEU A 40 6.32 -1.28 20.86
C LEU A 40 6.49 -2.04 22.16
N ARG A 41 7.14 -1.42 23.16
CA ARG A 41 7.36 -2.06 24.47
C ARG A 41 6.07 -2.35 25.24
N LEU A 42 5.02 -1.56 25.03
CA LEU A 42 3.72 -1.72 25.69
C LEU A 42 2.79 -2.68 24.95
N THR A 43 2.85 -2.72 23.62
CA THR A 43 1.85 -3.43 22.80
C THR A 43 2.41 -4.63 22.02
N GLY A 44 3.74 -4.75 21.92
CA GLY A 44 4.39 -5.74 21.05
C GLY A 44 4.25 -5.44 19.55
N ASN A 45 3.60 -4.33 19.15
CA ASN A 45 3.30 -4.01 17.76
C ASN A 45 4.39 -3.12 17.14
N PHE A 46 5.02 -3.60 16.06
CA PHE A 46 6.11 -2.93 15.34
C PHE A 46 5.64 -1.86 14.34
N THR A 47 4.36 -1.78 14.03
CA THR A 47 3.80 -0.93 12.95
C THR A 47 4.27 0.52 13.00
N ASP A 48 4.23 1.16 14.17
CA ASP A 48 4.66 2.57 14.29
C ASP A 48 6.18 2.72 14.12
N LEU A 49 6.96 1.72 14.55
CA LEU A 49 8.41 1.74 14.42
C LEU A 49 8.84 1.58 12.96
N ASP A 50 8.27 0.59 12.27
CA ASP A 50 8.54 0.34 10.85
C ASP A 50 8.02 1.49 9.99
N GLY A 51 6.91 2.08 10.37
CA GLY A 51 6.33 3.23 9.70
C GLY A 51 7.20 4.50 9.76
N LEU A 52 8.17 4.59 10.68
CA LEU A 52 9.11 5.73 10.70
C LEU A 52 9.97 5.78 9.44
N ASP A 53 10.32 4.64 8.89
CA ASP A 53 11.20 4.56 7.72
C ASP A 53 10.51 5.11 6.45
N TYR A 54 9.18 5.22 6.45
CA TYR A 54 8.37 5.78 5.36
C TYR A 54 8.07 7.29 5.49
N LEU A 55 8.45 7.94 6.60
CA LEU A 55 8.06 9.33 6.86
C LEU A 55 8.56 10.32 5.82
N LYS A 56 9.77 10.11 5.28
CA LYS A 56 10.33 10.99 4.23
C LYS A 56 9.54 10.83 2.92
N ALA A 57 9.23 9.59 2.53
CA ALA A 57 8.44 9.30 1.34
C ALA A 57 7.03 9.92 1.45
N ILE A 58 6.35 9.77 2.58
CA ILE A 58 5.05 10.38 2.83
C ILE A 58 5.13 11.92 2.78
N HIS A 59 6.22 12.51 3.28
CA HIS A 59 6.42 13.96 3.21
C HIS A 59 6.69 14.43 1.78
N HIS A 60 7.44 13.66 1.00
CA HIS A 60 7.66 13.91 -0.43
C HIS A 60 6.34 13.87 -1.20
N CYS A 61 5.52 12.83 -0.99
CA CYS A 61 4.20 12.71 -1.61
C CYS A 61 3.28 13.90 -1.32
N LYS A 62 3.30 14.43 -0.10
CA LYS A 62 2.48 15.62 0.26
C LYS A 62 2.71 16.82 -0.66
N LYS A 63 3.90 16.96 -1.21
CA LYS A 63 4.28 18.07 -2.07
C LYS A 63 4.03 17.81 -3.54
N ASN A 64 3.94 16.53 -3.93
CA ASN A 64 4.05 16.10 -5.32
C ASN A 64 2.90 15.19 -5.78
N ALA A 65 1.94 14.86 -4.92
CA ALA A 65 0.87 13.94 -5.26
C ALA A 65 -0.45 14.30 -4.57
N ASP A 66 -1.54 14.23 -5.33
CA ASP A 66 -2.91 14.36 -4.84
C ASP A 66 -3.51 12.99 -4.49
N ILE A 67 -3.04 11.94 -5.19
CA ILE A 67 -3.52 10.57 -5.05
C ILE A 67 -2.32 9.64 -4.87
N ALA A 68 -2.42 8.71 -3.94
CA ALA A 68 -1.50 7.59 -3.77
C ALA A 68 -2.18 6.28 -4.18
N LEU A 69 -1.59 5.59 -5.16
CA LEU A 69 -2.02 4.24 -5.53
C LEU A 69 -1.25 3.22 -4.69
N SER A 70 -1.97 2.43 -3.89
CA SER A 70 -1.44 1.22 -3.29
C SER A 70 -1.56 0.11 -4.31
N ALA A 71 -0.52 -0.09 -5.11
CA ALA A 71 -0.45 -1.16 -6.10
C ALA A 71 0.22 -2.38 -5.47
N GLY A 72 -0.44 -3.52 -5.50
CA GLY A 72 0.10 -4.76 -4.94
C GLY A 72 -1.02 -5.74 -4.66
N GLY A 73 -0.89 -6.95 -5.24
CA GLY A 73 -1.96 -7.91 -5.27
C GLY A 73 -2.45 -8.34 -3.89
N ASP A 74 -1.56 -8.67 -2.97
CA ASP A 74 -1.88 -9.47 -1.78
C ASP A 74 -1.76 -8.69 -0.47
N ASN A 75 -1.89 -7.36 -0.51
CA ASN A 75 -1.70 -6.49 0.66
C ASN A 75 -2.63 -6.82 1.85
N TYR A 76 -3.78 -7.43 1.57
CA TYR A 76 -4.77 -7.82 2.58
C TYR A 76 -4.98 -9.34 2.63
N CYS A 77 -3.99 -10.13 2.21
CA CYS A 77 -4.06 -11.61 2.24
C CYS A 77 -3.21 -12.24 3.36
N TYR A 78 -2.14 -11.60 3.80
CA TYR A 78 -1.13 -12.23 4.67
C TYR A 78 -0.88 -11.44 5.97
N GLY A 79 -1.91 -11.21 6.75
CA GLY A 79 -1.78 -10.87 8.18
C GLY A 79 -1.18 -9.51 8.59
N ASN A 80 -0.44 -8.79 7.75
CA ASN A 80 0.18 -7.50 8.12
C ASN A 80 -0.67 -6.28 7.73
N THR A 81 -1.97 -6.39 7.87
CA THR A 81 -2.94 -5.34 7.50
C THR A 81 -2.77 -4.05 8.30
N ASP A 82 -2.28 -4.14 9.54
CA ASP A 82 -2.05 -2.97 10.40
C ASP A 82 -1.04 -1.99 9.80
N PHE A 83 -0.04 -2.49 9.07
CA PHE A 83 0.96 -1.65 8.42
C PHE A 83 0.35 -0.87 7.23
N TYR A 84 -0.46 -1.52 6.39
CA TYR A 84 -1.15 -0.84 5.29
C TYR A 84 -2.14 0.19 5.81
N ALA A 85 -2.91 -0.16 6.85
CA ALA A 85 -3.80 0.78 7.53
C ALA A 85 -3.05 1.97 8.15
N TYR A 86 -1.84 1.75 8.67
CA TYR A 86 -0.99 2.82 9.16
C TYR A 86 -0.58 3.77 8.02
N LEU A 87 -0.08 3.25 6.90
CA LEU A 87 0.32 4.06 5.74
C LEU A 87 -0.86 4.85 5.18
N ASN A 88 -2.00 4.18 4.98
CA ASN A 88 -3.23 4.79 4.49
C ASN A 88 -3.63 5.99 5.36
N ARG A 89 -3.72 5.81 6.67
CA ARG A 89 -3.99 6.92 7.62
C ARG A 89 -2.96 8.04 7.54
N LYS A 90 -1.68 7.74 7.28
CA LYS A 90 -0.64 8.77 7.15
C LYS A 90 -0.81 9.60 5.89
N PHE A 91 -1.16 8.98 4.76
CA PHE A 91 -1.48 9.70 3.53
C PHE A 91 -2.72 10.59 3.71
N HIS A 92 -3.81 10.06 4.25
CA HIS A 92 -5.03 10.84 4.53
C HIS A 92 -4.77 12.06 5.44
N ARG A 93 -3.96 11.91 6.50
CA ARG A 93 -3.57 13.03 7.37
C ARG A 93 -2.76 14.09 6.65
N LYS A 94 -2.21 13.81 5.49
CA LYS A 94 -1.51 14.77 4.62
C LYS A 94 -2.39 15.34 3.52
N GLY A 95 -3.66 14.96 3.48
CA GLY A 95 -4.61 15.37 2.45
C GLY A 95 -4.48 14.63 1.14
N ILE A 96 -3.75 13.53 1.11
CA ILE A 96 -3.56 12.69 -0.07
C ILE A 96 -4.66 11.62 -0.08
N LYS A 97 -5.41 11.54 -1.16
CA LYS A 97 -6.39 10.48 -1.39
C LYS A 97 -5.67 9.16 -1.69
N THR A 98 -6.28 8.05 -1.29
CA THR A 98 -5.69 6.72 -1.54
C THR A 98 -6.61 5.86 -2.38
N VAL A 99 -6.01 5.06 -3.24
CA VAL A 99 -6.69 4.06 -4.07
C VAL A 99 -5.98 2.74 -3.88
N LEU A 100 -6.73 1.68 -3.64
CA LEU A 100 -6.21 0.32 -3.60
C LEU A 100 -6.42 -0.32 -4.97
N TRP A 101 -5.32 -0.61 -5.68
CA TRP A 101 -5.35 -1.00 -7.08
C TRP A 101 -4.88 -2.43 -7.31
N GLY A 102 -5.70 -3.23 -8.02
CA GLY A 102 -5.36 -4.60 -8.40
C GLY A 102 -5.20 -5.52 -7.19
N CYS A 103 -6.05 -5.36 -6.17
CA CYS A 103 -5.91 -6.07 -4.91
C CYS A 103 -6.68 -7.39 -4.86
N SER A 104 -6.14 -8.30 -4.05
CA SER A 104 -6.88 -9.41 -3.43
C SER A 104 -7.05 -9.13 -1.94
N VAL A 105 -8.21 -9.46 -1.41
CA VAL A 105 -8.55 -9.33 0.01
C VAL A 105 -9.22 -10.62 0.46
N GLU A 106 -8.70 -11.24 1.50
CA GLU A 106 -9.34 -12.43 2.09
C GLU A 106 -10.71 -12.07 2.69
N PRO A 107 -11.80 -12.76 2.30
CA PRO A 107 -13.15 -12.46 2.82
C PRO A 107 -13.23 -12.52 4.34
N GLU A 108 -12.49 -13.39 4.99
CA GLU A 108 -12.49 -13.61 6.42
C GLU A 108 -11.99 -12.38 7.19
N ILE A 109 -11.02 -11.65 6.65
CA ILE A 109 -10.47 -10.46 7.34
C ILE A 109 -11.31 -9.21 7.15
N VAL A 110 -12.16 -9.15 6.13
CA VAL A 110 -13.04 -7.99 5.85
C VAL A 110 -13.97 -7.69 7.03
N HIS A 111 -14.28 -8.70 7.85
CA HIS A 111 -15.11 -8.55 9.04
C HIS A 111 -14.36 -7.99 10.26
N GLN A 112 -13.03 -7.96 10.22
CA GLN A 112 -12.22 -7.36 11.28
C GLN A 112 -12.40 -5.84 11.24
N GLU A 113 -12.72 -5.23 12.38
CA GLU A 113 -13.10 -3.82 12.44
C GLU A 113 -11.98 -2.86 11.99
N ASN A 114 -10.72 -3.19 12.27
CA ASN A 114 -9.57 -2.43 11.80
C ASN A 114 -9.43 -2.46 10.27
N VAL A 115 -9.59 -3.64 9.65
CA VAL A 115 -9.54 -3.82 8.18
C VAL A 115 -10.71 -3.12 7.50
N LYS A 116 -11.92 -3.34 8.02
CA LYS A 116 -13.13 -2.70 7.51
C LYS A 116 -13.05 -1.18 7.54
N ASN A 117 -12.56 -0.61 8.64
CA ASN A 117 -12.41 0.84 8.79
C ASN A 117 -11.32 1.39 7.90
N ASP A 118 -10.28 0.62 7.61
CA ASP A 118 -9.24 1.02 6.68
C ASP A 118 -9.73 0.96 5.22
N LEU A 119 -10.33 -0.15 4.80
CA LEU A 119 -10.87 -0.29 3.44
C LEU A 119 -11.89 0.81 3.09
N LYS A 120 -12.67 1.28 4.05
CA LYS A 120 -13.61 2.41 3.86
C LYS A 120 -12.93 3.75 3.61
N GLN A 121 -11.66 3.90 3.95
CA GLN A 121 -10.93 5.15 3.73
C GLN A 121 -10.41 5.30 2.30
N TYR A 122 -10.32 4.22 1.54
CA TYR A 122 -9.93 4.31 0.12
C TYR A 122 -11.02 5.01 -0.69
N GLU A 123 -10.62 5.93 -1.56
CA GLU A 123 -11.52 6.58 -2.53
C GLU A 123 -12.07 5.57 -3.54
N LEU A 124 -11.26 4.57 -3.88
CA LEU A 124 -11.60 3.48 -4.80
C LEU A 124 -10.84 2.22 -4.40
N VAL A 125 -11.51 1.08 -4.50
CA VAL A 125 -10.89 -0.25 -4.45
C VAL A 125 -11.10 -0.94 -5.79
N ALA A 126 -10.02 -1.23 -6.51
CA ALA A 126 -10.03 -2.02 -7.73
C ALA A 126 -9.67 -3.46 -7.40
N ALA A 127 -10.66 -4.30 -7.24
CA ALA A 127 -10.50 -5.74 -7.02
C ALA A 127 -10.14 -6.45 -8.32
N ARG A 128 -9.17 -7.35 -8.28
CA ARG A 128 -8.74 -8.09 -9.49
C ARG A 128 -9.54 -9.39 -9.74
N GLU A 129 -10.31 -9.86 -8.75
CA GLU A 129 -11.18 -11.04 -8.87
C GLU A 129 -12.51 -10.85 -8.14
N SER A 130 -13.51 -11.67 -8.51
CA SER A 130 -14.87 -11.56 -8.02
C SER A 130 -15.02 -11.80 -6.51
N ILE A 131 -14.20 -12.67 -5.93
CA ILE A 131 -14.25 -12.99 -4.49
C ILE A 131 -13.95 -11.74 -3.66
N THR A 132 -12.86 -11.03 -3.98
CA THR A 132 -12.52 -9.75 -3.35
C THR A 132 -13.59 -8.69 -3.60
N TYR A 133 -14.07 -8.58 -4.86
CA TYR A 133 -15.11 -7.61 -5.21
C TYR A 133 -16.36 -7.80 -4.35
N GLU A 134 -16.89 -9.01 -4.26
CA GLU A 134 -18.09 -9.31 -3.49
C GLU A 134 -17.92 -9.04 -1.99
N ALA A 135 -16.76 -9.40 -1.44
CA ALA A 135 -16.46 -9.17 -0.03
C ALA A 135 -16.35 -7.68 0.30
N VAL A 136 -15.56 -6.94 -0.49
CA VAL A 136 -15.26 -5.53 -0.21
C VAL A 136 -16.42 -4.60 -0.58
N HIS A 137 -17.13 -4.84 -1.69
CA HIS A 137 -18.24 -3.99 -2.14
C HIS A 137 -19.39 -3.88 -1.12
N ARG A 138 -19.52 -4.86 -0.23
CA ARG A 138 -20.51 -4.80 0.86
C ARG A 138 -20.24 -3.69 1.86
N ILE A 139 -18.95 -3.33 2.04
CA ILE A 139 -18.50 -2.35 3.04
C ILE A 139 -17.98 -1.05 2.42
N GLN A 140 -17.42 -1.11 1.19
CA GLN A 140 -16.92 0.02 0.42
C GLN A 140 -17.60 0.04 -0.95
N LYS A 141 -18.54 0.97 -1.15
CA LYS A 141 -19.36 1.03 -2.38
C LYS A 141 -18.58 1.43 -3.63
N ASN A 142 -17.50 2.19 -3.46
CA ASN A 142 -16.59 2.54 -4.56
C ASN A 142 -15.60 1.38 -4.82
N THR A 143 -16.11 0.17 -4.95
CA THR A 143 -15.33 -1.01 -5.35
C THR A 143 -15.71 -1.39 -6.77
N VAL A 144 -14.70 -1.60 -7.62
CA VAL A 144 -14.85 -2.02 -9.01
C VAL A 144 -14.10 -3.33 -9.24
N LEU A 145 -14.60 -4.13 -10.17
CA LEU A 145 -13.90 -5.35 -10.61
C LEU A 145 -13.13 -5.03 -11.88
N ILE A 146 -11.80 -5.11 -11.82
CA ILE A 146 -10.90 -4.85 -12.95
C ILE A 146 -9.91 -6.01 -13.03
N PRO A 147 -9.78 -6.69 -14.18
CA PRO A 147 -8.80 -7.77 -14.33
C PRO A 147 -7.38 -7.31 -13.97
N ASP A 148 -6.57 -8.23 -13.48
CA ASP A 148 -5.16 -7.95 -13.19
C ASP A 148 -4.47 -7.38 -14.45
N PRO A 149 -3.71 -6.28 -14.33
CA PRO A 149 -3.01 -5.66 -15.45
C PRO A 149 -2.09 -6.62 -16.21
N ALA A 150 -1.61 -7.69 -15.58
CA ALA A 150 -0.81 -8.71 -16.25
C ALA A 150 -1.51 -9.36 -17.45
N PHE A 151 -2.84 -9.42 -17.46
CA PHE A 151 -3.60 -9.95 -18.61
C PHE A 151 -3.56 -9.04 -19.86
N PHE A 152 -3.15 -7.80 -19.72
CA PHE A 152 -2.98 -6.86 -20.84
C PHE A 152 -1.56 -6.86 -21.40
N MET A 153 -0.62 -7.58 -20.78
CA MET A 153 0.74 -7.68 -21.29
C MET A 153 0.78 -8.55 -22.55
N PRO A 154 1.52 -8.16 -23.59
CA PRO A 154 1.69 -8.97 -24.79
C PRO A 154 2.40 -10.28 -24.43
N ALA A 155 1.86 -11.39 -24.88
CA ALA A 155 2.48 -12.69 -24.70
C ALA A 155 3.82 -12.76 -25.47
N GLN A 156 4.88 -13.11 -24.77
CA GLN A 156 6.19 -13.36 -25.40
C GLN A 156 6.47 -14.85 -25.37
N LYS A 157 6.96 -15.39 -26.51
CA LYS A 157 7.45 -16.77 -26.54
C LYS A 157 8.69 -16.90 -25.66
N CYS A 158 8.60 -17.73 -24.64
CA CYS A 158 9.79 -18.18 -23.90
C CYS A 158 10.36 -19.37 -24.66
N ILE A 159 11.61 -19.27 -25.10
CA ILE A 159 12.37 -20.43 -25.60
C ILE A 159 12.95 -21.06 -24.33
N LEU A 160 12.43 -22.23 -23.98
CA LEU A 160 13.01 -23.04 -22.91
C LEU A 160 14.13 -23.85 -23.54
N ASP A 161 15.39 -23.61 -23.10
CA ASP A 161 16.56 -24.43 -23.48
C ASP A 161 16.51 -25.78 -22.79
#